data_61f80288d9c7bd5c7b7856267394ff5e
#
_entry.id   61f80288d9c7bd5c7b7856267394ff5e
#
_cell.length_a   1.000
_cell.length_b   1.000
_cell.length_c   1.000
_cell.angle_alpha   90.00
_cell.angle_beta   90.00
_cell.angle_gamma   90.00
#
_symmetry.space_group_name_H-M   'P 1'
#
loop_
_entity.id
_entity.type
_entity.pdbx_description
1 polymer ?
#
loop_
_entity_poly.entity_id
_entity_poly.type
_entity_poly.pdbx_seq_one_letter_code
_entity_poly.pdbx_strand_id
1 'polypeptide(L)'
;MKNQKFILTYSFLLLILLSCNKSGVFEEPDIAEPGPRTYEDIQKDFEGFDFTPGHNDVELENLKNEIWKFRVVMPDVDFTNNNRPLIISLHGCASCGISPDSHKFTECLAETGFRALDAIILSPNSNGKLWPTLENNEQVITLVDLASTYLPVDTDKIVIHGYSDGGNGSWFFSETQSSLFSASIPMASQYNTTNSGVGRLIPIPVYVIHGQEDALFPVGNVENWVNASIDSGSDITMVIAPDLTHNEPCEYASYLEDAADWLVNDVWN
;
A
#
# COMPACT_ATOMS: atom_id res chain seq x y z
N MET A 1 -63.59 42.67 14.72
CA MET A 1 -64.22 43.02 13.44
C MET A 1 -63.75 42.03 12.41
N LYS A 2 -64.48 41.08 12.16
CA LYS A 2 -65.27 40.48 11.08
C LYS A 2 -64.81 40.97 9.69
N ASN A 3 -64.38 40.03 8.84
CA ASN A 3 -64.78 39.86 7.44
C ASN A 3 -64.12 38.56 6.92
N GLN A 4 -64.75 37.56 6.76
CA GLN A 4 -65.68 37.04 5.74
C GLN A 4 -65.01 36.65 4.42
N LYS A 5 -65.13 35.37 4.16
CA LYS A 5 -64.65 34.53 3.05
C LYS A 5 -65.43 34.82 1.75
N PHE A 6 -64.77 34.67 0.62
CA PHE A 6 -65.44 34.33 -0.64
C PHE A 6 -64.82 33.10 -1.26
N ILE A 7 -65.66 32.09 -1.41
CA ILE A 7 -65.34 30.83 -2.12
C ILE A 7 -65.90 31.01 -3.53
N LEU A 8 -65.05 30.89 -4.53
CA LEU A 8 -65.49 30.81 -5.94
C LEU A 8 -65.18 29.42 -6.46
N THR A 9 -66.27 28.64 -6.61
CA THR A 9 -66.23 27.32 -7.25
C THR A 9 -66.30 27.48 -8.76
N TYR A 10 -65.27 27.07 -9.49
CA TYR A 10 -65.33 26.85 -10.92
C TYR A 10 -65.42 25.36 -11.21
N SER A 11 -66.56 24.93 -11.70
CA SER A 11 -66.77 23.66 -12.34
C SER A 11 -66.19 23.66 -13.73
N PHE A 12 -65.14 22.86 -13.93
CA PHE A 12 -64.61 22.59 -15.26
C PHE A 12 -65.08 21.21 -15.73
N LEU A 13 -65.88 21.25 -16.77
CA LEU A 13 -66.42 20.09 -17.47
C LEU A 13 -65.29 19.49 -18.33
N LEU A 14 -64.80 18.33 -17.97
CA LEU A 14 -63.73 17.62 -18.68
C LEU A 14 -64.34 16.71 -19.75
N LEU A 15 -64.21 17.12 -21.02
CA LEU A 15 -64.48 16.26 -22.17
C LEU A 15 -63.36 15.21 -22.30
N ILE A 16 -63.66 13.98 -22.07
CA ILE A 16 -62.75 12.84 -22.32
C ILE A 16 -62.86 12.48 -23.81
N LEU A 17 -61.85 12.86 -24.60
CA LEU A 17 -61.63 12.31 -25.94
C LEU A 17 -60.84 11.00 -25.79
N LEU A 18 -61.50 9.86 -25.97
CA LEU A 18 -60.85 8.57 -26.15
C LEU A 18 -60.12 8.52 -27.48
N SER A 19 -58.82 8.77 -27.46
CA SER A 19 -57.92 8.46 -28.57
C SER A 19 -57.26 7.14 -28.28
N CYS A 20 -57.63 6.08 -29.00
CA CYS A 20 -56.85 4.83 -29.03
C CYS A 20 -55.55 5.04 -29.79
N ASN A 21 -54.48 5.35 -29.10
CA ASN A 21 -53.15 5.23 -29.66
C ASN A 21 -52.57 3.90 -29.19
N LYS A 22 -52.27 3.00 -30.13
CA LYS A 22 -51.44 1.83 -29.93
C LYS A 22 -50.00 2.34 -29.67
N SER A 23 -49.67 2.64 -28.40
CA SER A 23 -48.30 2.80 -27.98
C SER A 23 -47.64 1.44 -28.02
N GLY A 24 -46.77 1.20 -28.99
CA GLY A 24 -45.82 0.11 -28.90
C GLY A 24 -45.01 0.31 -27.60
N VAL A 25 -45.08 -0.64 -26.72
CA VAL A 25 -44.21 -0.71 -25.55
C VAL A 25 -42.82 -0.99 -26.12
N PHE A 26 -41.98 0.05 -26.19
CA PHE A 26 -40.57 -0.18 -26.29
C PHE A 26 -40.15 -0.76 -24.93
N GLU A 27 -39.95 -2.08 -24.88
CA GLU A 27 -39.22 -2.69 -23.81
C GLU A 27 -37.78 -2.14 -23.96
N GLU A 28 -37.36 -1.24 -23.06
CA GLU A 28 -35.95 -0.94 -22.88
C GLU A 28 -35.25 -2.29 -22.63
N PRO A 29 -34.09 -2.54 -23.30
CA PRO A 29 -33.35 -3.75 -23.01
C PRO A 29 -33.02 -3.76 -21.53
N ASP A 30 -33.38 -4.84 -20.86
CA ASP A 30 -33.06 -5.12 -19.46
C ASP A 30 -31.51 -5.16 -19.37
N ILE A 31 -30.90 -4.00 -19.13
CA ILE A 31 -29.47 -3.90 -18.87
C ILE A 31 -29.34 -4.50 -17.47
N ALA A 32 -29.02 -5.80 -17.42
CA ALA A 32 -28.70 -6.46 -16.15
C ALA A 32 -27.69 -5.59 -15.39
N GLU A 33 -28.01 -5.22 -14.16
CA GLU A 33 -27.07 -4.51 -13.31
C GLU A 33 -25.76 -5.31 -13.30
N PRO A 34 -24.58 -4.65 -13.45
CA PRO A 34 -23.32 -5.36 -13.38
C PRO A 34 -23.27 -6.12 -12.06
N GLY A 35 -22.92 -7.39 -12.14
CA GLY A 35 -22.70 -8.23 -10.96
C GLY A 35 -21.65 -7.64 -10.02
N PRO A 36 -21.51 -8.19 -8.80
CA PRO A 36 -20.48 -7.73 -7.88
C PRO A 36 -19.11 -7.88 -8.53
N ARG A 37 -18.23 -6.90 -8.31
CA ARG A 37 -16.87 -6.87 -8.83
C ARG A 37 -16.08 -8.10 -8.37
N THR A 38 -15.33 -8.70 -9.27
CA THR A 38 -14.56 -9.94 -9.05
C THR A 38 -13.05 -9.65 -9.02
N TYR A 39 -12.26 -10.62 -8.57
CA TYR A 39 -10.80 -10.50 -8.63
C TYR A 39 -10.30 -10.45 -10.09
N GLU A 40 -10.94 -11.14 -11.01
CA GLU A 40 -10.64 -11.10 -12.45
C GLU A 40 -10.84 -9.68 -13.02
N ASP A 41 -11.82 -8.92 -12.52
CA ASP A 41 -12.01 -7.51 -12.92
C ASP A 41 -10.83 -6.64 -12.46
N ILE A 42 -10.34 -6.87 -11.23
CA ILE A 42 -9.16 -6.17 -10.69
C ILE A 42 -7.90 -6.50 -11.52
N GLN A 43 -7.69 -7.77 -11.84
CA GLN A 43 -6.58 -8.23 -12.67
C GLN A 43 -6.61 -7.57 -14.05
N LYS A 44 -7.77 -7.57 -14.69
CA LYS A 44 -7.96 -6.96 -16.01
C LYS A 44 -7.72 -5.44 -16.00
N ASP A 45 -8.17 -4.75 -14.95
CA ASP A 45 -7.91 -3.33 -14.82
C ASP A 45 -6.42 -3.05 -14.61
N PHE A 46 -5.74 -3.85 -13.77
CA PHE A 46 -4.30 -3.70 -13.55
C PHE A 46 -3.49 -4.01 -14.83
N GLU A 47 -3.82 -5.07 -15.55
CA GLU A 47 -3.19 -5.42 -16.84
C GLU A 47 -3.37 -4.31 -17.89
N GLY A 48 -4.45 -3.54 -17.79
CA GLY A 48 -4.76 -2.43 -18.69
C GLY A 48 -3.92 -1.17 -18.47
N PHE A 49 -3.13 -1.08 -17.39
CA PHE A 49 -2.24 0.07 -17.17
C PHE A 49 -0.98 -0.04 -18.04
N ASP A 50 -0.63 1.08 -18.69
CA ASP A 50 0.63 1.20 -19.46
C ASP A 50 1.70 1.83 -18.56
N PHE A 51 2.52 0.98 -17.94
CA PHE A 51 3.60 1.41 -17.06
C PHE A 51 4.83 1.84 -17.87
N THR A 52 5.25 3.09 -17.70
CA THR A 52 6.43 3.68 -18.36
C THR A 52 7.54 3.95 -17.36
N PRO A 53 8.82 4.09 -17.80
CA PRO A 53 9.91 4.47 -16.90
C PRO A 53 9.60 5.73 -16.10
N GLY A 54 9.95 5.71 -14.80
CA GLY A 54 9.65 6.76 -13.83
C GLY A 54 8.34 6.52 -13.06
N HIS A 55 7.68 7.60 -12.67
CA HIS A 55 6.53 7.57 -11.76
C HIS A 55 5.22 7.29 -12.50
N ASN A 56 4.51 6.25 -12.07
CA ASN A 56 3.18 5.91 -12.53
C ASN A 56 2.22 5.94 -11.32
N ASP A 57 1.42 6.99 -11.19
CA ASP A 57 0.42 7.12 -10.12
C ASP A 57 -0.90 6.51 -10.59
N VAL A 58 -1.38 5.51 -9.86
CA VAL A 58 -2.46 4.62 -10.27
C VAL A 58 -3.61 4.65 -9.26
N GLU A 59 -4.83 4.60 -9.78
CA GLU A 59 -6.05 4.35 -9.01
C GLU A 59 -6.68 3.04 -9.49
N LEU A 60 -6.91 2.11 -8.58
CA LEU A 60 -7.46 0.78 -8.85
C LEU A 60 -8.66 0.53 -7.93
N GLU A 61 -9.79 0.18 -8.50
CA GLU A 61 -10.99 -0.13 -7.73
C GLU A 61 -10.92 -1.57 -7.19
N ASN A 62 -11.14 -1.73 -5.87
CA ASN A 62 -11.12 -3.02 -5.20
C ASN A 62 -12.48 -3.76 -5.26
N LEU A 63 -12.57 -4.93 -4.63
CA LEU A 63 -13.79 -5.75 -4.58
C LEU A 63 -14.98 -5.08 -3.87
N LYS A 64 -14.74 -4.02 -3.10
CA LYS A 64 -15.74 -3.26 -2.35
C LYS A 64 -16.12 -1.95 -3.05
N ASN A 65 -15.67 -1.75 -4.29
CA ASN A 65 -15.77 -0.50 -5.05
C ASN A 65 -15.11 0.70 -4.33
N GLU A 66 -14.05 0.45 -3.54
CA GLU A 66 -13.21 1.47 -2.95
C GLU A 66 -11.97 1.66 -3.83
N ILE A 67 -11.41 2.85 -3.87
CA ILE A 67 -10.23 3.16 -4.70
C ILE A 67 -8.96 2.96 -3.87
N TRP A 68 -8.10 2.06 -4.33
CA TRP A 68 -6.71 1.98 -3.92
C TRP A 68 -5.87 2.92 -4.77
N LYS A 69 -5.07 3.75 -4.11
CA LYS A 69 -4.10 4.63 -4.75
C LYS A 69 -2.71 4.09 -4.48
N PHE A 70 -1.88 4.06 -5.50
CA PHE A 70 -0.49 3.64 -5.35
C PHE A 70 0.38 4.24 -6.45
N ARG A 71 1.69 4.31 -6.18
CA ARG A 71 2.70 4.64 -7.18
C ARG A 71 3.47 3.40 -7.56
N VAL A 72 3.73 3.23 -8.85
CA VAL A 72 4.73 2.30 -9.36
C VAL A 72 5.86 3.11 -9.97
N VAL A 73 7.07 2.98 -9.43
CA VAL A 73 8.28 3.55 -10.01
C VAL A 73 8.94 2.46 -10.86
N MET A 74 8.95 2.67 -12.16
CA MET A 74 9.59 1.75 -13.11
C MET A 74 11.00 2.22 -13.39
N PRO A 75 12.04 1.37 -13.25
CA PRO A 75 13.39 1.73 -13.64
C PRO A 75 13.49 1.89 -15.17
N ASP A 76 14.39 2.77 -15.62
CA ASP A 76 14.69 2.98 -17.06
C ASP A 76 15.75 1.96 -17.53
N VAL A 77 15.31 0.72 -17.67
CA VAL A 77 16.17 -0.42 -18.05
C VAL A 77 15.51 -1.30 -19.09
N ASP A 78 16.30 -2.11 -19.78
CA ASP A 78 15.79 -3.16 -20.67
C ASP A 78 15.31 -4.36 -19.82
N PHE A 79 14.03 -4.66 -19.91
CA PHE A 79 13.40 -5.83 -19.27
C PHE A 79 13.46 -7.10 -20.13
N THR A 80 14.01 -7.06 -21.34
CA THR A 80 14.11 -8.23 -22.22
C THR A 80 14.96 -9.31 -21.55
N ASN A 81 14.33 -10.37 -21.05
CA ASN A 81 14.93 -11.49 -20.30
C ASN A 81 15.53 -11.12 -18.93
N ASN A 82 15.10 -10.02 -18.33
CA ASN A 82 15.63 -9.54 -17.06
C ASN A 82 14.51 -9.02 -16.15
N ASN A 83 13.98 -9.89 -15.31
CA ASN A 83 13.09 -9.48 -14.22
C ASN A 83 13.87 -8.68 -13.16
N ARG A 84 13.19 -7.81 -12.46
CA ARG A 84 13.78 -6.90 -11.46
C ARG A 84 13.22 -7.18 -10.06
N PRO A 85 13.98 -6.88 -9.00
CA PRO A 85 13.45 -6.91 -7.66
C PRO A 85 12.20 -6.02 -7.54
N LEU A 86 11.27 -6.41 -6.67
CA LEU A 86 10.11 -5.60 -6.30
C LEU A 86 10.28 -5.11 -4.87
N ILE A 87 10.21 -3.81 -4.67
CA ILE A 87 10.22 -3.17 -3.36
C ILE A 87 8.82 -2.64 -3.05
N ILE A 88 8.19 -3.19 -2.03
CA ILE A 88 6.96 -2.62 -1.47
C ILE A 88 7.37 -1.56 -0.45
N SER A 89 7.06 -0.29 -0.74
CA SER A 89 7.46 0.86 0.08
C SER A 89 6.28 1.43 0.86
N LEU A 90 6.23 1.18 2.16
CA LEU A 90 5.16 1.63 3.04
C LEU A 90 5.50 3.00 3.65
N HIS A 91 4.69 4.00 3.35
CA HIS A 91 4.92 5.35 3.88
C HIS A 91 4.64 5.46 5.38
N GLY A 92 5.30 6.41 6.04
CA GLY A 92 5.03 6.77 7.43
C GLY A 92 3.72 7.52 7.62
N CYS A 93 3.36 7.77 8.89
CA CYS A 93 2.17 8.55 9.23
C CYS A 93 0.88 7.99 8.61
N ALA A 94 0.74 6.67 8.58
CA ALA A 94 -0.36 5.97 7.90
C ALA A 94 -1.74 6.41 8.41
N SER A 95 -1.84 6.78 9.69
CA SER A 95 -3.07 7.22 10.34
C SER A 95 -3.08 8.68 10.83
N CYS A 96 -2.03 9.46 10.55
CA CYS A 96 -1.89 10.83 11.09
C CYS A 96 -2.80 11.89 10.45
N GLY A 97 -3.70 11.50 9.66
CA GLY A 97 -4.51 12.38 8.85
C GLY A 97 -4.25 12.14 7.37
N ILE A 98 -5.24 12.39 6.61
CA ILE A 98 -5.28 11.95 5.22
C ILE A 98 -4.36 12.84 4.39
N SER A 99 -3.18 12.35 4.05
CA SER A 99 -2.52 12.81 2.83
C SER A 99 -2.97 11.87 1.69
N PRO A 100 -3.80 12.36 0.75
CA PRO A 100 -4.22 11.55 -0.38
C PRO A 100 -3.06 11.18 -1.31
N ASP A 101 -1.88 11.73 -1.06
CA ASP A 101 -0.69 11.61 -1.88
C ASP A 101 0.51 10.99 -1.15
N SER A 102 0.31 10.37 0.05
CA SER A 102 1.43 9.79 0.82
C SER A 102 2.20 8.70 0.05
N HIS A 103 1.54 7.97 -0.83
CA HIS A 103 2.17 6.99 -1.74
C HIS A 103 3.15 7.61 -2.75
N LYS A 104 3.13 8.94 -2.91
CA LYS A 104 4.02 9.66 -3.84
C LYS A 104 5.36 10.07 -3.20
N PHE A 105 5.54 9.89 -1.90
CA PHE A 105 6.79 10.23 -1.21
C PHE A 105 7.82 9.12 -1.31
N THR A 106 8.32 8.85 -2.52
CA THR A 106 9.28 7.78 -2.82
C THR A 106 10.69 8.28 -3.08
N GLU A 107 10.83 9.51 -3.60
CA GLU A 107 12.06 10.03 -4.20
C GLU A 107 13.26 10.08 -3.26
N CYS A 108 13.12 10.71 -2.09
CA CYS A 108 14.28 10.99 -1.24
C CYS A 108 14.73 9.77 -0.41
N LEU A 109 13.88 8.79 -0.21
CA LEU A 109 14.21 7.61 0.60
C LEU A 109 14.27 6.34 -0.27
N ALA A 110 13.12 5.80 -0.68
CA ALA A 110 13.07 4.50 -1.36
C ALA A 110 13.80 4.50 -2.72
N GLU A 111 13.55 5.50 -3.57
CA GLU A 111 14.22 5.58 -4.88
C GLU A 111 15.72 5.84 -4.75
N THR A 112 16.12 6.65 -3.76
CA THR A 112 17.54 6.89 -3.49
C THR A 112 18.21 5.64 -2.93
N GLY A 113 17.66 5.03 -1.89
CA GLY A 113 18.26 3.89 -1.20
C GLY A 113 18.32 2.62 -2.05
N PHE A 114 17.35 2.39 -2.93
CA PHE A 114 17.34 1.19 -3.79
C PHE A 114 17.83 1.45 -5.22
N ARG A 115 18.42 2.61 -5.49
CA ARG A 115 18.85 3.00 -6.84
C ARG A 115 19.77 1.97 -7.51
N ALA A 116 20.67 1.36 -6.76
CA ALA A 116 21.65 0.39 -7.28
C ALA A 116 21.01 -0.95 -7.73
N LEU A 117 19.76 -1.23 -7.32
CA LEU A 117 19.08 -2.48 -7.63
C LEU A 117 18.32 -2.44 -8.96
N ASP A 118 18.12 -1.27 -9.56
CA ASP A 118 17.18 -1.09 -10.67
C ASP A 118 15.81 -1.74 -10.36
N ALA A 119 15.36 -1.61 -9.12
CA ALA A 119 14.14 -2.26 -8.64
C ALA A 119 12.88 -1.55 -9.12
N ILE A 120 11.80 -2.32 -9.28
CA ILE A 120 10.45 -1.77 -9.37
C ILE A 120 10.03 -1.42 -7.94
N ILE A 121 9.61 -0.17 -7.69
CA ILE A 121 9.13 0.25 -6.39
C ILE A 121 7.61 0.43 -6.47
N LEU A 122 6.86 -0.26 -5.61
CA LEU A 122 5.42 -0.12 -5.48
C LEU A 122 5.10 0.47 -4.11
N SER A 123 4.53 1.67 -4.11
CA SER A 123 4.18 2.41 -2.89
C SER A 123 2.67 2.58 -2.79
N PRO A 124 1.97 1.79 -1.95
CA PRO A 124 0.54 1.94 -1.74
C PRO A 124 0.23 3.13 -0.82
N ASN A 125 -0.97 3.69 -0.94
CA ASN A 125 -1.52 4.64 0.02
C ASN A 125 -2.29 3.88 1.11
N SER A 126 -2.03 4.20 2.37
CA SER A 126 -2.69 3.57 3.52
C SER A 126 -4.18 3.95 3.67
N ASN A 127 -4.66 4.91 2.89
CA ASN A 127 -6.01 5.47 3.00
C ASN A 127 -6.38 5.95 4.42
N GLY A 128 -5.38 6.44 5.17
CA GLY A 128 -5.55 6.95 6.52
C GLY A 128 -5.73 5.88 7.60
N LYS A 129 -5.39 4.63 7.29
CA LYS A 129 -5.45 3.49 8.23
C LYS A 129 -4.04 2.98 8.52
N LEU A 130 -3.82 2.43 9.72
CA LEU A 130 -2.57 1.74 10.04
C LEU A 130 -2.37 0.52 9.12
N TRP A 131 -1.11 0.20 8.81
CA TRP A 131 -0.77 -0.91 7.91
C TRP A 131 -1.29 -2.28 8.38
N PRO A 132 -1.31 -2.63 9.68
CA PRO A 132 -1.84 -3.90 10.17
C PRO A 132 -3.38 -4.01 10.18
N THR A 133 -4.10 -3.19 9.41
CA THR A 133 -5.57 -3.34 9.24
C THR A 133 -5.89 -4.37 8.16
N LEU A 134 -7.09 -4.94 8.21
CA LEU A 134 -7.54 -5.92 7.21
C LEU A 134 -7.53 -5.33 5.80
N GLU A 135 -7.95 -4.07 5.65
CA GLU A 135 -8.03 -3.38 4.37
C GLU A 135 -6.65 -3.16 3.74
N ASN A 136 -5.67 -2.69 4.54
CA ASN A 136 -4.32 -2.49 4.05
C ASN A 136 -3.57 -3.80 3.85
N ASN A 137 -3.86 -4.83 4.65
CA ASN A 137 -3.35 -6.17 4.42
C ASN A 137 -3.86 -6.74 3.08
N GLU A 138 -5.17 -6.64 2.83
CA GLU A 138 -5.77 -7.02 1.53
C GLU A 138 -5.14 -6.24 0.38
N GLN A 139 -4.99 -4.92 0.51
CA GLN A 139 -4.37 -4.07 -0.51
C GLN A 139 -2.93 -4.50 -0.84
N VAL A 140 -2.07 -4.63 0.18
CA VAL A 140 -0.65 -4.96 -0.03
C VAL A 140 -0.50 -6.34 -0.67
N ILE A 141 -1.21 -7.36 -0.17
CA ILE A 141 -1.14 -8.72 -0.72
C ILE A 141 -1.61 -8.74 -2.18
N THR A 142 -2.72 -8.08 -2.47
CA THR A 142 -3.26 -8.00 -3.84
C THR A 142 -2.30 -7.28 -4.78
N LEU A 143 -1.72 -6.16 -4.35
CA LEU A 143 -0.76 -5.41 -5.19
C LEU A 143 0.54 -6.19 -5.44
N VAL A 144 1.01 -6.98 -4.46
CA VAL A 144 2.15 -7.89 -4.66
C VAL A 144 1.82 -8.97 -5.70
N ASP A 145 0.64 -9.59 -5.62
CA ASP A 145 0.20 -10.61 -6.57
C ASP A 145 0.04 -10.05 -7.99
N LEU A 146 -0.60 -8.88 -8.12
CA LEU A 146 -0.77 -8.20 -9.41
C LEU A 146 0.58 -7.80 -10.03
N ALA A 147 1.47 -7.19 -9.25
CA ALA A 147 2.80 -6.81 -9.72
C ALA A 147 3.62 -8.03 -10.14
N SER A 148 3.57 -9.11 -9.36
CA SER A 148 4.26 -10.38 -9.67
C SER A 148 3.73 -11.05 -10.94
N THR A 149 2.46 -10.85 -11.27
CA THR A 149 1.80 -11.47 -12.43
C THR A 149 1.99 -10.64 -13.72
N TYR A 150 1.88 -9.31 -13.61
CA TYR A 150 1.77 -8.44 -14.78
C TYR A 150 2.98 -7.54 -15.03
N LEU A 151 3.91 -7.42 -14.08
CA LEU A 151 5.16 -6.66 -14.24
C LEU A 151 6.36 -7.61 -14.33
N PRO A 152 7.49 -7.16 -14.90
CA PRO A 152 8.70 -7.97 -15.01
C PRO A 152 9.42 -8.11 -13.66
N VAL A 153 8.76 -8.72 -12.67
CA VAL A 153 9.22 -8.91 -11.30
C VAL A 153 9.96 -10.24 -11.16
N ASP A 154 11.12 -10.21 -10.50
CA ASP A 154 11.79 -11.40 -9.98
C ASP A 154 11.11 -11.78 -8.65
N THR A 155 10.25 -12.81 -8.70
CA THR A 155 9.42 -13.23 -7.57
C THR A 155 10.21 -13.79 -6.39
N ASP A 156 11.48 -14.14 -6.58
CA ASP A 156 12.39 -14.53 -5.51
C ASP A 156 13.02 -13.33 -4.80
N LYS A 157 12.80 -12.10 -5.31
CA LYS A 157 13.39 -10.85 -4.84
C LYS A 157 12.35 -9.78 -4.53
N ILE A 158 11.35 -10.13 -3.75
CA ILE A 158 10.33 -9.20 -3.26
C ILE A 158 10.67 -8.78 -1.83
N VAL A 159 10.81 -7.48 -1.59
CA VAL A 159 11.17 -6.90 -0.29
C VAL A 159 10.07 -5.99 0.21
N ILE A 160 9.76 -6.08 1.50
CA ILE A 160 8.90 -5.11 2.17
C ILE A 160 9.75 -4.12 2.96
N HIS A 161 9.55 -2.84 2.71
CA HIS A 161 10.27 -1.74 3.34
C HIS A 161 9.28 -0.70 3.85
N GLY A 162 9.64 0.04 4.88
CA GLY A 162 8.82 1.16 5.31
C GLY A 162 9.45 1.97 6.43
N TYR A 163 8.97 3.20 6.56
CA TYR A 163 9.45 4.19 7.52
C TYR A 163 8.35 4.53 8.54
N SER A 164 8.69 4.64 9.83
CA SER A 164 7.76 5.00 10.91
C SER A 164 6.57 4.01 10.98
N ASP A 165 5.32 4.45 10.81
CA ASP A 165 4.17 3.55 10.68
C ASP A 165 4.35 2.53 9.56
N GLY A 166 5.01 2.92 8.45
CA GLY A 166 5.39 2.00 7.38
C GLY A 166 6.38 0.94 7.83
N GLY A 167 7.33 1.30 8.70
CA GLY A 167 8.23 0.35 9.35
C GLY A 167 7.50 -0.61 10.27
N ASN A 168 6.50 -0.14 11.02
CA ASN A 168 5.59 -1.02 11.78
C ASN A 168 4.85 -1.99 10.85
N GLY A 169 4.43 -1.50 9.66
CA GLY A 169 3.85 -2.33 8.60
C GLY A 169 4.83 -3.38 8.09
N SER A 170 6.09 -3.01 7.81
CA SER A 170 7.12 -3.94 7.35
C SER A 170 7.34 -5.08 8.34
N TRP A 171 7.42 -4.81 9.63
CA TRP A 171 7.45 -5.83 10.67
C TRP A 171 6.22 -6.74 10.66
N PHE A 172 5.02 -6.13 10.58
CA PHE A 172 3.77 -6.90 10.56
C PHE A 172 3.73 -7.86 9.38
N PHE A 173 4.08 -7.41 8.18
CA PHE A 173 4.08 -8.24 6.98
C PHE A 173 5.19 -9.30 7.01
N SER A 174 6.38 -9.00 7.53
CA SER A 174 7.46 -9.98 7.69
C SER A 174 7.08 -11.13 8.60
N GLU A 175 6.23 -10.88 9.59
CA GLU A 175 5.75 -11.87 10.54
C GLU A 175 4.53 -12.65 10.03
N THR A 176 3.57 -11.96 9.39
CA THR A 176 2.26 -12.54 9.05
C THR A 176 2.13 -12.99 7.61
N GLN A 177 2.96 -12.46 6.71
CA GLN A 177 2.93 -12.70 5.26
C GLN A 177 4.33 -13.08 4.73
N SER A 178 5.12 -13.75 5.54
CA SER A 178 6.53 -14.08 5.28
C SER A 178 6.76 -14.84 3.96
N SER A 179 5.77 -15.59 3.48
CA SER A 179 5.88 -16.31 2.21
C SER A 179 5.89 -15.43 0.96
N LEU A 180 5.53 -14.14 1.09
CA LEU A 180 5.51 -13.19 -0.02
C LEU A 180 6.82 -12.44 -0.19
N PHE A 181 7.68 -12.43 0.83
CA PHE A 181 8.85 -11.56 0.86
C PHE A 181 10.14 -12.35 1.11
N SER A 182 11.19 -11.99 0.36
CA SER A 182 12.54 -12.51 0.59
C SER A 182 13.24 -11.84 1.77
N ALA A 183 12.88 -10.59 2.09
CA ALA A 183 13.41 -9.83 3.21
C ALA A 183 12.49 -8.68 3.63
N SER A 184 12.77 -8.10 4.80
CA SER A 184 12.09 -6.91 5.32
C SER A 184 13.09 -5.85 5.79
N ILE A 185 12.79 -4.56 5.54
CA ILE A 185 13.63 -3.42 5.96
C ILE A 185 12.76 -2.39 6.69
N PRO A 186 12.45 -2.62 7.97
CA PRO A 186 11.74 -1.65 8.80
C PRO A 186 12.68 -0.55 9.28
N MET A 187 12.24 0.71 9.14
CA MET A 187 13.02 1.89 9.49
C MET A 187 12.30 2.78 10.48
N ALA A 188 13.03 3.33 11.47
CA ALA A 188 12.56 4.28 12.48
C ALA A 188 11.16 3.88 13.02
N SER A 189 11.03 2.63 13.48
CA SER A 189 9.74 2.01 13.78
C SER A 189 9.65 1.48 15.21
N GLN A 190 8.42 1.36 15.72
CA GLN A 190 8.14 0.86 17.06
C GLN A 190 7.18 -0.33 16.99
N TYR A 191 7.69 -1.47 16.57
CA TYR A 191 6.94 -2.73 16.55
C TYR A 191 7.49 -3.67 17.62
N ASN A 192 6.65 -4.00 18.60
CA ASN A 192 7.06 -4.92 19.65
C ASN A 192 7.04 -6.36 19.12
N THR A 193 8.22 -6.90 18.88
CA THR A 193 8.42 -8.29 18.39
C THR A 193 8.40 -9.33 19.50
N THR A 194 7.93 -8.99 20.72
CA THR A 194 7.87 -9.91 21.86
C THR A 194 6.45 -10.20 22.32
N ASN A 195 6.27 -11.39 22.89
CA ASN A 195 5.09 -11.76 23.68
C ASN A 195 5.50 -11.96 25.13
N SER A 196 4.98 -11.14 26.04
CA SER A 196 5.33 -11.19 27.47
C SER A 196 6.86 -11.19 27.73
N GLY A 197 7.61 -10.44 26.91
CA GLY A 197 9.06 -10.31 26.99
C GLY A 197 9.85 -11.44 26.29
N VAL A 198 9.18 -12.44 25.73
CA VAL A 198 9.82 -13.48 24.91
C VAL A 198 9.74 -13.08 23.44
N GLY A 199 10.86 -13.07 22.75
CA GLY A 199 10.92 -12.72 21.32
C GLY A 199 10.09 -13.68 20.46
N ARG A 200 9.44 -13.14 19.45
CA ARG A 200 8.80 -13.94 18.40
C ARG A 200 9.83 -14.25 17.30
N LEU A 201 9.71 -15.41 16.71
CA LEU A 201 10.49 -15.77 15.53
C LEU A 201 9.92 -15.01 14.31
N ILE A 202 10.76 -14.24 13.66
CA ILE A 202 10.46 -13.61 12.37
C ILE A 202 11.00 -14.55 11.27
N PRO A 203 10.14 -15.04 10.35
CA PRO A 203 10.52 -16.15 9.47
C PRO A 203 11.44 -15.78 8.30
N ILE A 204 11.64 -14.49 8.01
CA ILE A 204 12.48 -14.00 6.90
C ILE A 204 13.61 -13.12 7.44
N PRO A 205 14.71 -12.93 6.70
CA PRO A 205 15.77 -11.99 7.04
C PRO A 205 15.25 -10.57 7.19
N VAL A 206 15.72 -9.84 8.20
CA VAL A 206 15.31 -8.46 8.48
C VAL A 206 16.53 -7.57 8.67
N TYR A 207 16.54 -6.42 8.02
CA TYR A 207 17.53 -5.36 8.22
C TYR A 207 16.88 -4.13 8.84
N VAL A 208 17.09 -3.92 10.12
CA VAL A 208 16.49 -2.82 10.89
C VAL A 208 17.38 -1.59 10.83
N ILE A 209 16.82 -0.44 10.50
CA ILE A 209 17.53 0.85 10.55
C ILE A 209 16.81 1.76 11.54
N HIS A 210 17.52 2.25 12.58
CA HIS A 210 16.91 3.09 13.59
C HIS A 210 17.81 4.24 14.01
N GLY A 211 17.23 5.44 14.16
CA GLY A 211 17.96 6.63 14.60
C GLY A 211 18.31 6.57 16.08
N GLN A 212 19.56 6.89 16.43
CA GLN A 212 20.00 6.92 17.81
C GLN A 212 19.26 7.99 18.62
N GLU A 213 18.95 9.12 18.00
CA GLU A 213 18.29 10.27 18.64
C GLU A 213 16.76 10.28 18.38
N ASP A 214 16.17 9.12 17.99
CA ASP A 214 14.73 9.00 17.83
C ASP A 214 14.02 9.13 19.19
N ALA A 215 13.48 10.33 19.43
CA ALA A 215 12.74 10.64 20.67
C ALA A 215 11.29 10.17 20.62
N LEU A 216 10.73 9.90 19.41
CA LEU A 216 9.38 9.37 19.27
C LEU A 216 9.35 7.87 19.56
N PHE A 217 10.32 7.14 19.03
CA PHE A 217 10.48 5.71 19.21
C PHE A 217 11.88 5.40 19.79
N PRO A 218 12.06 5.51 21.13
CA PRO A 218 13.38 5.38 21.76
C PRO A 218 14.10 4.09 21.35
N VAL A 219 15.30 4.22 20.81
CA VAL A 219 16.12 3.13 20.24
C VAL A 219 16.29 1.96 21.22
N GLY A 220 16.50 2.22 22.52
CA GLY A 220 16.68 1.18 23.51
C GLY A 220 15.48 0.24 23.69
N ASN A 221 14.24 0.69 23.40
CA ASN A 221 13.08 -0.19 23.38
C ASN A 221 13.14 -1.15 22.18
N VAL A 222 13.50 -0.60 21.01
CA VAL A 222 13.59 -1.36 19.75
C VAL A 222 14.71 -2.38 19.84
N GLU A 223 15.89 -2.00 20.35
CA GLU A 223 17.00 -2.93 20.60
C GLU A 223 16.59 -4.10 21.49
N ASN A 224 15.87 -3.84 22.57
CA ASN A 224 15.42 -4.88 23.48
C ASN A 224 14.48 -5.88 22.77
N TRP A 225 13.56 -5.43 21.95
CA TRP A 225 12.65 -6.31 21.21
C TRP A 225 13.35 -7.08 20.11
N VAL A 226 14.23 -6.41 19.36
CA VAL A 226 15.04 -7.03 18.30
C VAL A 226 15.94 -8.11 18.89
N ASN A 227 16.68 -7.81 19.96
CA ASN A 227 17.55 -8.80 20.62
C ASN A 227 16.78 -10.02 21.12
N ALA A 228 15.60 -9.82 21.72
CA ALA A 228 14.75 -10.94 22.14
C ALA A 228 14.32 -11.82 20.95
N SER A 229 14.04 -11.24 19.78
CA SER A 229 13.69 -12.00 18.59
C SER A 229 14.90 -12.70 17.96
N ILE A 230 16.09 -12.10 18.02
CA ILE A 230 17.36 -12.77 17.65
C ILE A 230 17.60 -13.98 18.56
N ASP A 231 17.44 -13.82 19.87
CA ASP A 231 17.56 -14.91 20.84
C ASP A 231 16.56 -16.06 20.59
N SER A 232 15.43 -15.74 19.95
CA SER A 232 14.42 -16.72 19.52
C SER A 232 14.69 -17.32 18.14
N GLY A 233 15.83 -17.02 17.51
CA GLY A 233 16.30 -17.59 16.26
C GLY A 233 15.96 -16.83 15.00
N SER A 234 15.51 -15.55 15.10
CA SER A 234 15.30 -14.70 13.95
C SER A 234 16.63 -14.22 13.36
N ASP A 235 16.70 -14.15 12.04
CA ASP A 235 17.83 -13.55 11.30
C ASP A 235 17.60 -12.05 11.15
N ILE A 236 18.15 -11.27 12.10
CA ILE A 236 17.96 -9.81 12.13
C ILE A 236 19.31 -9.11 12.25
N THR A 237 19.61 -8.26 11.30
CA THR A 237 20.67 -7.25 11.37
C THR A 237 20.08 -5.93 11.82
N MET A 238 20.61 -5.30 12.88
CA MET A 238 20.16 -3.98 13.33
C MET A 238 21.28 -2.95 13.21
N VAL A 239 20.99 -1.87 12.52
CA VAL A 239 21.88 -0.71 12.35
C VAL A 239 21.28 0.50 13.05
N ILE A 240 22.08 1.10 13.93
CA ILE A 240 21.74 2.36 14.60
C ILE A 240 22.41 3.49 13.84
N ALA A 241 21.61 4.42 13.34
CA ALA A 241 22.06 5.61 12.64
C ALA A 241 22.41 6.71 13.66
N PRO A 242 23.69 7.03 13.86
CA PRO A 242 24.10 8.09 14.79
C PRO A 242 23.50 9.43 14.38
N ASP A 243 23.19 10.26 15.36
CA ASP A 243 22.71 11.64 15.18
C ASP A 243 21.38 11.78 14.40
N LEU A 244 20.74 10.69 13.95
CA LEU A 244 19.44 10.76 13.28
C LEU A 244 18.26 10.67 14.26
N THR A 245 17.31 11.58 14.04
CA THR A 245 16.03 11.65 14.77
C THR A 245 14.92 10.94 13.99
N HIS A 246 13.69 10.99 14.53
CA HIS A 246 12.52 10.45 13.84
C HIS A 246 12.08 11.26 12.60
N ASN A 247 12.46 12.53 12.47
CA ASN A 247 11.83 13.44 11.52
C ASN A 247 12.67 13.73 10.27
N GLU A 248 13.64 12.90 9.98
CA GLU A 248 14.63 13.11 8.91
C GLU A 248 14.66 11.93 7.90
N PRO A 249 13.50 11.54 7.32
CA PRO A 249 13.42 10.32 6.50
C PRO A 249 14.44 10.30 5.34
N CYS A 250 14.74 11.44 4.74
CA CYS A 250 15.68 11.50 3.63
C CYS A 250 17.14 11.23 4.03
N GLU A 251 17.50 11.55 5.28
CA GLU A 251 18.88 11.31 5.78
C GLU A 251 19.16 9.82 6.05
N TYR A 252 18.10 9.00 6.12
CA TYR A 252 18.23 7.55 6.22
C TYR A 252 18.57 6.86 4.90
N ALA A 253 18.58 7.58 3.78
CA ALA A 253 18.78 6.98 2.45
C ALA A 253 20.11 6.24 2.32
N SER A 254 21.22 6.76 2.90
CA SER A 254 22.51 6.07 2.86
C SER A 254 22.53 4.73 3.60
N TYR A 255 21.82 4.64 4.72
CA TYR A 255 21.66 3.38 5.45
C TYR A 255 20.79 2.38 4.68
N LEU A 256 19.85 2.89 3.87
CA LEU A 256 19.04 2.07 2.99
C LEU A 256 19.84 1.57 1.77
N GLU A 257 20.83 2.33 1.29
CA GLU A 257 21.81 1.87 0.31
C GLU A 257 22.63 0.68 0.87
N ASP A 258 23.08 0.75 2.13
CA ASP A 258 23.77 -0.37 2.80
C ASP A 258 22.86 -1.60 2.92
N ALA A 259 21.56 -1.40 3.20
CA ALA A 259 20.59 -2.49 3.23
C ALA A 259 20.36 -3.08 1.82
N ALA A 260 20.41 -2.28 0.76
CA ALA A 260 20.34 -2.77 -0.61
C ALA A 260 21.55 -3.65 -0.96
N ASP A 261 22.75 -3.26 -0.53
CA ASP A 261 23.96 -4.06 -0.67
C ASP A 261 23.85 -5.39 0.12
N TRP A 262 23.29 -5.35 1.32
CA TRP A 262 23.01 -6.56 2.12
C TRP A 262 22.04 -7.51 1.39
N LEU A 263 20.98 -6.99 0.77
CA LEU A 263 20.06 -7.83 -0.03
C LEU A 263 20.80 -8.60 -1.12
N VAL A 264 21.71 -7.95 -1.83
CA VAL A 264 22.48 -8.57 -2.93
C VAL A 264 23.50 -9.58 -2.41
N ASN A 265 24.21 -9.25 -1.31
CA ASN A 265 25.36 -10.01 -0.86
C ASN A 265 25.02 -11.16 0.09
N ASP A 266 23.93 -11.01 0.88
CA ASP A 266 23.61 -11.94 1.97
C ASP A 266 22.26 -12.66 1.78
N VAL A 267 21.27 -12.01 1.15
CA VAL A 267 19.92 -12.58 1.01
C VAL A 267 19.71 -13.28 -0.32
N TRP A 268 20.17 -12.69 -1.41
CA TRP A 268 19.89 -13.16 -2.78
C TRP A 268 21.03 -13.95 -3.44
N ASN A 269 22.05 -14.30 -2.69
CA ASN A 269 23.19 -15.12 -3.16
C ASN A 269 22.88 -16.62 -3.18
#